data_2efdf74c626a2c8d3ec42e8c58246e73
#
_entry.id   2efdf74c626a2c8d3ec42e8c58246e73
#
_cell.length_a   1.000
_cell.length_b   1.000
_cell.length_c   1.000
_cell.angle_alpha   90.00
_cell.angle_beta   90.00
_cell.angle_gamma   90.00
#
_symmetry.space_group_name_H-M   'P 1'
#
loop_
_entity.id
_entity.type
_entity.pdbx_description
1 polymer ?
#
loop_
_entity_poly.entity_id
_entity_poly.type
_entity_poly.pdbx_seq_one_letter_code
_entity_poly.pdbx_strand_id
1 'polypeptide(L)'
;MTRIELAKKGIITDEVKEVAKEEGLTPEDLSKNIAEGKVVITKNILRNIKPLGIGXGLRTKINANIGTSKDKIDIEEELEKLDIAIRYGADAVMDLSTGGPLKQMRQAIIKHSSVSVGTVPIYEVAVRTIEKYGXIVKMTVDDIFNVIEEHAQDGVDFITVHCGVTMKIVEMLKSVERVLPIVSRGGSILADWICHNGKENPLYEHFDRLIEIAKKYDLTLSLGDGLRPGCLQDATDKFQLLELITIGKLKDIAVSEGVQCLIEGPGHLPINHIETNIKLQKSICKEAPFYVLGPLVTDCAMGYDHIAAAIGGAWAGYFGADFLCYVTPSEHIRLPDKNDVKEGXIASRIAAHAADIAKGYHQAWQRDIRMAQARRNFNWQEQINLSFDPEKILSMRTERPPIEDEKVCSMCGEFCAIKISRKAVEE
;
A
#
# COMPACT_ATOMS: atom_id res chain seq x y z
N MET A 1 -12.16 -23.91 -2.57
CA MET A 1 -10.74 -23.84 -2.99
C MET A 1 -10.30 -22.40 -3.10
N THR A 2 -9.06 -22.12 -2.69
CA THR A 2 -8.49 -20.78 -2.78
C THR A 2 -8.08 -20.46 -4.22
N ARG A 3 -7.78 -19.20 -4.46
CA ARG A 3 -7.35 -18.75 -5.79
C ARG A 3 -6.06 -19.43 -6.24
N ILE A 4 -5.12 -19.64 -5.31
CA ILE A 4 -3.89 -20.36 -5.65
C ILE A 4 -4.21 -21.82 -6.00
N GLU A 5 -5.07 -22.45 -5.24
CA GLU A 5 -5.43 -23.85 -5.50
C GLU A 5 -6.11 -24.00 -6.87
N LEU A 6 -7.02 -23.08 -7.18
CA LEU A 6 -7.68 -23.09 -8.49
C LEU A 6 -6.68 -22.87 -9.62
N ALA A 7 -5.77 -21.91 -9.43
CA ALA A 7 -4.76 -21.61 -10.45
C ALA A 7 -3.83 -22.80 -10.66
N LYS A 8 -3.44 -23.49 -9.59
CA LYS A 8 -2.58 -24.68 -9.72
C LYS A 8 -3.26 -25.78 -10.52
N LYS A 9 -4.59 -25.84 -10.48
CA LYS A 9 -5.35 -26.83 -11.25
C LYS A 9 -5.64 -26.37 -12.68
N GLY A 10 -5.15 -25.19 -13.05
CA GLY A 10 -5.37 -24.66 -14.39
C GLY A 10 -6.76 -24.10 -14.63
N ILE A 11 -7.51 -23.85 -13.56
CA ILE A 11 -8.85 -23.30 -13.66
C ILE A 11 -8.78 -21.78 -13.75
N ILE A 12 -9.33 -21.22 -14.81
CA ILE A 12 -9.34 -19.76 -15.06
C ILE A 12 -10.69 -19.22 -14.59
N THR A 13 -10.67 -18.46 -13.50
CA THR A 13 -11.90 -17.91 -12.93
C THR A 13 -12.30 -16.61 -13.63
N ASP A 14 -13.53 -16.19 -13.41
CA ASP A 14 -13.99 -14.89 -13.94
C ASP A 14 -13.16 -13.74 -13.36
N GLU A 15 -12.75 -13.83 -12.09
CA GLU A 15 -11.89 -12.81 -11.49
C GLU A 15 -10.56 -12.69 -12.23
N VAL A 16 -9.95 -13.82 -12.56
CA VAL A 16 -8.68 -13.82 -13.29
C VAL A 16 -8.87 -13.19 -14.67
N LYS A 17 -9.97 -13.54 -15.37
CA LYS A 17 -10.26 -12.95 -16.68
C LYS A 17 -10.41 -11.43 -16.56
N GLU A 18 -11.12 -10.95 -15.55
CA GLU A 18 -11.37 -9.53 -15.37
C GLU A 18 -10.06 -8.77 -15.11
N VAL A 19 -9.23 -9.27 -14.21
CA VAL A 19 -7.95 -8.62 -13.90
C VAL A 19 -7.03 -8.66 -15.13
N ALA A 20 -6.96 -9.79 -15.81
CA ALA A 20 -6.11 -9.92 -17.00
C ALA A 20 -6.51 -8.90 -18.07
N LYS A 21 -7.81 -8.77 -18.32
CA LYS A 21 -8.31 -7.82 -19.32
C LYS A 21 -7.91 -6.39 -18.96
N GLU A 22 -8.08 -6.02 -17.71
CA GLU A 22 -7.76 -4.67 -17.25
C GLU A 22 -6.27 -4.38 -17.36
N GLU A 23 -5.43 -5.39 -17.10
CA GLU A 23 -3.98 -5.20 -17.04
C GLU A 23 -3.29 -5.50 -18.37
N GLY A 24 -4.03 -5.96 -19.38
CA GLY A 24 -3.46 -6.24 -20.68
C GLY A 24 -2.66 -7.53 -20.75
N LEU A 25 -3.05 -8.53 -19.97
CA LEU A 25 -2.38 -9.83 -19.93
C LEU A 25 -3.33 -10.93 -20.38
N THR A 26 -2.76 -12.08 -20.74
CA THR A 26 -3.61 -13.25 -20.97
C THR A 26 -4.03 -13.83 -19.62
N PRO A 27 -5.25 -14.37 -19.53
CA PRO A 27 -5.66 -15.04 -18.30
C PRO A 27 -4.72 -16.17 -17.89
N GLU A 28 -4.17 -16.88 -18.87
CA GLU A 28 -3.25 -18.00 -18.59
C GLU A 28 -1.97 -17.53 -17.92
N ASP A 29 -1.37 -16.43 -18.41
CA ASP A 29 -0.16 -15.89 -17.81
C ASP A 29 -0.45 -15.38 -16.38
N LEU A 30 -1.56 -14.69 -16.21
CA LEU A 30 -1.94 -14.20 -14.89
C LEU A 30 -2.17 -15.35 -13.91
N SER A 31 -2.89 -16.38 -14.37
CA SER A 31 -3.17 -17.55 -13.52
C SER A 31 -1.89 -18.24 -13.09
N LYS A 32 -0.93 -18.38 -14.00
CA LYS A 32 0.37 -18.98 -13.67
C LYS A 32 1.07 -18.17 -12.59
N ASN A 33 1.04 -16.85 -12.70
CA ASN A 33 1.68 -16.00 -11.70
C ASN A 33 0.97 -16.08 -10.34
N ILE A 34 -0.35 -16.24 -10.34
CA ILE A 34 -1.08 -16.45 -9.09
C ILE A 34 -0.67 -17.77 -8.46
N ALA A 35 -0.60 -18.83 -9.26
CA ALA A 35 -0.22 -20.16 -8.78
C ALA A 35 1.16 -20.15 -8.13
N GLU A 36 2.07 -19.33 -8.67
CA GLU A 36 3.46 -19.27 -8.19
C GLU A 36 3.66 -18.26 -7.07
N GLY A 37 2.59 -17.54 -6.66
CA GLY A 37 2.70 -16.56 -5.60
C GLY A 37 3.29 -15.23 -6.02
N LYS A 38 3.36 -14.96 -7.32
CA LYS A 38 3.92 -13.70 -7.85
C LYS A 38 2.88 -12.61 -8.02
N VAL A 39 1.60 -12.98 -8.02
CA VAL A 39 0.48 -12.06 -8.10
C VAL A 39 -0.56 -12.52 -7.09
N VAL A 40 -1.21 -11.55 -6.45
CA VAL A 40 -2.32 -11.84 -5.54
C VAL A 40 -3.55 -11.08 -6.00
N ILE A 41 -4.72 -11.58 -5.64
CA ILE A 41 -5.99 -10.87 -5.79
C ILE A 41 -6.53 -10.65 -4.39
N THR A 42 -6.59 -9.39 -3.96
CA THR A 42 -6.96 -9.03 -2.60
C THR A 42 -8.46 -8.82 -2.49
N LYS A 43 -9.17 -9.90 -2.35
CA LYS A 43 -10.63 -9.87 -2.25
C LYS A 43 -11.10 -11.04 -1.41
N ASN A 44 -11.74 -10.72 -0.27
CA ASN A 44 -12.36 -11.74 0.58
C ASN A 44 -13.48 -12.41 -0.21
N ILE A 45 -13.65 -13.72 -0.03
CA ILE A 45 -14.71 -14.44 -0.77
C ILE A 45 -16.10 -13.90 -0.44
N LEU A 46 -16.26 -13.23 0.70
CA LEU A 46 -17.55 -12.68 1.11
C LEU A 46 -17.88 -11.36 0.41
N ARG A 47 -16.90 -10.73 -0.27
CA ARG A 47 -17.08 -9.42 -0.86
C ARG A 47 -17.47 -9.49 -2.33
N ASN A 48 -18.31 -8.56 -2.73
CA ASN A 48 -18.67 -8.38 -4.13
C ASN A 48 -18.13 -7.03 -4.61
N ILE A 49 -16.82 -6.99 -4.80
CA ILE A 49 -16.12 -5.79 -5.29
C ILE A 49 -15.29 -6.18 -6.50
N LYS A 50 -14.82 -5.17 -7.21
CA LYS A 50 -13.91 -5.40 -8.34
C LYS A 50 -12.62 -6.04 -7.81
N PRO A 51 -12.20 -7.15 -8.39
CA PRO A 51 -10.96 -7.79 -7.93
C PRO A 51 -9.75 -6.91 -8.24
N LEU A 52 -8.82 -6.86 -7.28
CA LEU A 52 -7.59 -6.07 -7.40
C LEU A 52 -6.41 -7.02 -7.52
N GLY A 53 -5.69 -6.97 -8.65
CA GLY A 53 -4.46 -7.73 -8.81
C GLY A 53 -3.24 -6.91 -8.42
N ILE A 54 -2.32 -7.52 -7.69
CA ILE A 54 -1.07 -6.88 -7.27
C ILE A 54 0.07 -7.84 -7.55
N GLY A 55 1.06 -7.38 -8.28
CA GLY A 55 2.22 -8.23 -8.53
C GLY A 55 2.85 -8.09 -9.91
N UNK A 56 3.69 -8.92 -10.20
CA UNK A 56 4.48 -8.95 -11.28
C UNK A 56 3.71 -8.77 -12.52
N GLY A 57 4.16 -7.95 -13.24
CA GLY A 57 3.65 -7.60 -14.57
C GLY A 57 2.41 -6.73 -14.60
N LEU A 58 1.94 -6.33 -13.44
CA LEU A 58 0.74 -5.50 -13.34
C LEU A 58 1.11 -4.05 -13.04
N ARG A 59 0.16 -3.15 -13.24
CA ARG A 59 0.30 -1.74 -12.87
C ARG A 59 0.65 -1.63 -11.40
N THR A 60 1.49 -0.64 -11.05
CA THR A 60 1.83 -0.36 -9.64
C THR A 60 0.58 0.17 -8.93
N LYS A 61 0.24 -0.44 -7.80
CA LYS A 61 -1.00 -0.11 -7.07
C LYS A 61 -0.68 0.76 -5.85
N ILE A 62 -1.70 1.44 -5.34
CA ILE A 62 -1.55 2.38 -4.22
C ILE A 62 -2.56 2.06 -3.13
N ASN A 63 -2.08 2.04 -1.90
CA ASN A 63 -2.91 1.92 -0.71
C ASN A 63 -2.93 3.24 0.05
N ALA A 64 -4.11 3.63 0.52
CA ALA A 64 -4.24 4.78 1.42
C ALA A 64 -4.65 4.27 2.80
N ASN A 65 -4.04 4.85 3.83
CA ASN A 65 -4.38 4.53 5.21
C ASN A 65 -5.35 5.56 5.75
N ILE A 66 -6.42 5.08 6.40
CA ILE A 66 -7.35 5.93 7.14
C ILE A 66 -7.52 5.32 8.53
N GLY A 67 -8.24 6.01 9.39
CA GLY A 67 -8.54 5.48 10.69
C GLY A 67 -8.58 6.54 11.76
N THR A 68 -9.22 6.18 12.87
CA THR A 68 -9.35 7.04 14.04
C THR A 68 -8.17 6.86 14.98
N SER A 69 -8.03 7.83 15.89
CA SER A 69 -7.17 7.70 17.05
C SER A 69 -8.03 8.01 18.28
N LYS A 70 -7.50 7.81 19.47
CA LYS A 70 -8.24 8.13 20.69
C LYS A 70 -8.58 9.62 20.77
N ASP A 71 -7.73 10.47 20.20
CA ASP A 71 -7.93 11.91 20.22
C ASP A 71 -8.90 12.39 19.16
N LYS A 72 -9.18 11.57 18.15
CA LYS A 72 -10.04 11.98 17.04
C LYS A 72 -10.85 10.80 16.58
N ILE A 73 -12.09 10.73 17.04
CA ILE A 73 -13.03 9.65 16.72
C ILE A 73 -14.22 10.26 15.98
N ASP A 74 -14.24 10.08 14.64
CA ASP A 74 -15.29 10.66 13.80
C ASP A 74 -15.49 9.75 12.58
N ILE A 75 -16.48 8.85 12.69
CA ILE A 75 -16.71 7.85 11.65
C ILE A 75 -17.12 8.51 10.33
N GLU A 76 -17.89 9.59 10.39
CA GLU A 76 -18.30 10.28 9.17
C GLU A 76 -17.09 10.87 8.43
N GLU A 77 -16.16 11.45 9.17
CA GLU A 77 -14.94 11.97 8.55
C GLU A 77 -14.11 10.85 7.95
N GLU A 78 -14.06 9.69 8.61
CA GLU A 78 -13.32 8.55 8.07
C GLU A 78 -13.94 8.06 6.77
N LEU A 79 -15.26 8.03 6.68
CA LEU A 79 -15.93 7.66 5.44
C LEU A 79 -15.69 8.70 4.34
N GLU A 80 -15.61 9.97 4.69
CA GLU A 80 -15.26 11.01 3.73
C GLU A 80 -13.82 10.84 3.24
N LYS A 81 -12.90 10.48 4.16
CA LYS A 81 -11.51 10.20 3.77
C LYS A 81 -11.45 9.02 2.81
N LEU A 82 -12.24 7.99 3.07
CA LEU A 82 -12.32 6.83 2.19
C LEU A 82 -12.76 7.25 0.79
N ASP A 83 -13.83 8.05 0.70
CA ASP A 83 -14.32 8.53 -0.60
C ASP A 83 -13.25 9.33 -1.33
N ILE A 84 -12.54 10.20 -0.62
CA ILE A 84 -11.48 11.01 -1.21
C ILE A 84 -10.34 10.12 -1.70
N ALA A 85 -9.92 9.15 -0.89
CA ALA A 85 -8.86 8.24 -1.30
C ALA A 85 -9.21 7.52 -2.60
N ILE A 86 -10.43 6.97 -2.67
CA ILE A 86 -10.89 6.25 -3.87
C ILE A 86 -10.97 7.20 -5.06
N ARG A 87 -11.54 8.37 -4.86
CA ARG A 87 -11.73 9.35 -5.93
C ARG A 87 -10.40 9.75 -6.56
N TYR A 88 -9.35 9.88 -5.77
CA TYR A 88 -8.06 10.34 -6.28
C TYR A 88 -7.09 9.22 -6.60
N GLY A 89 -7.55 7.97 -6.54
CA GLY A 89 -6.82 6.89 -7.17
C GLY A 89 -6.34 5.76 -6.30
N ALA A 90 -6.80 5.67 -5.04
CA ALA A 90 -6.43 4.54 -4.20
C ALA A 90 -6.99 3.25 -4.78
N ASP A 91 -6.15 2.23 -4.86
CA ASP A 91 -6.58 0.91 -5.30
C ASP A 91 -7.06 0.07 -4.12
N ALA A 92 -6.57 0.39 -2.93
CA ALA A 92 -6.95 -0.26 -1.69
C ALA A 92 -6.89 0.77 -0.57
N VAL A 93 -7.60 0.48 0.52
CA VAL A 93 -7.60 1.33 1.70
C VAL A 93 -7.42 0.44 2.91
N MET A 94 -6.56 0.86 3.84
CA MET A 94 -6.42 0.16 5.12
C MET A 94 -7.04 0.99 6.24
N ASP A 95 -7.81 0.33 7.08
CA ASP A 95 -8.40 0.92 8.28
C ASP A 95 -7.46 0.66 9.45
N LEU A 96 -6.76 1.69 9.90
CA LEU A 96 -5.81 1.60 11.00
C LEU A 96 -6.38 2.18 12.30
N SER A 97 -7.69 2.21 12.45
CA SER A 97 -8.35 2.82 13.61
C SER A 97 -7.90 2.21 14.91
N THR A 98 -7.69 3.07 15.92
CA THR A 98 -7.37 2.65 17.28
C THR A 98 -8.28 3.31 18.32
N GLY A 99 -9.24 4.12 17.91
CA GLY A 99 -10.16 4.79 18.82
C GLY A 99 -11.61 4.58 18.45
N GLY A 100 -12.48 4.49 19.45
CA GLY A 100 -13.90 4.35 19.26
C GLY A 100 -14.34 2.91 19.05
N PRO A 101 -15.54 2.71 18.51
CA PRO A 101 -16.09 1.35 18.31
C PRO A 101 -15.49 0.71 17.06
N LEU A 102 -14.37 0.02 17.23
CA LEU A 102 -13.54 -0.47 16.12
C LEU A 102 -14.28 -1.41 15.19
N LYS A 103 -15.06 -2.34 15.73
CA LYS A 103 -15.79 -3.31 14.89
C LYS A 103 -16.83 -2.60 14.01
N GLN A 104 -17.58 -1.68 14.60
CA GLN A 104 -18.60 -0.94 13.86
C GLN A 104 -17.98 -0.08 12.77
N MET A 105 -16.83 0.53 13.07
CA MET A 105 -16.13 1.35 12.09
C MET A 105 -15.60 0.51 10.94
N ARG A 106 -15.02 -0.64 11.26
CA ARG A 106 -14.53 -1.56 10.24
C ARG A 106 -15.67 -2.00 9.34
N GLN A 107 -16.80 -2.39 9.93
CA GLN A 107 -17.96 -2.83 9.15
C GLN A 107 -18.49 -1.73 8.26
N ALA A 108 -18.51 -0.49 8.76
CA ALA A 108 -18.97 0.65 7.96
C ALA A 108 -18.03 0.91 6.79
N ILE A 109 -16.73 0.83 7.03
CA ILE A 109 -15.74 1.06 5.97
C ILE A 109 -15.85 -0.02 4.90
N ILE A 110 -15.97 -1.29 5.31
CA ILE A 110 -16.09 -2.39 4.36
C ILE A 110 -17.35 -2.24 3.52
N LYS A 111 -18.45 -1.93 4.16
CA LYS A 111 -19.73 -1.77 3.46
C LYS A 111 -19.69 -0.61 2.47
N HIS A 112 -19.03 0.47 2.83
CA HIS A 112 -18.98 1.70 2.03
C HIS A 112 -17.96 1.61 0.88
N SER A 113 -16.91 0.80 1.05
CA SER A 113 -15.78 0.81 0.12
C SER A 113 -16.06 -0.02 -1.13
N SER A 114 -15.75 0.56 -2.29
CA SER A 114 -15.78 -0.15 -3.57
C SER A 114 -14.42 -0.79 -3.90
N VAL A 115 -13.42 -0.58 -3.03
CA VAL A 115 -12.07 -1.14 -3.27
C VAL A 115 -11.69 -2.07 -2.12
N SER A 116 -10.60 -2.79 -2.32
CA SER A 116 -10.03 -3.71 -1.34
C SER A 116 -9.77 -2.98 -0.03
N VAL A 117 -10.12 -3.62 1.10
CA VAL A 117 -9.92 -3.07 2.45
C VAL A 117 -9.00 -3.98 3.24
N GLY A 118 -7.95 -3.37 3.80
CA GLY A 118 -7.03 -4.07 4.67
C GLY A 118 -7.11 -3.58 6.11
N THR A 119 -6.63 -4.40 7.05
CA THR A 119 -6.56 -4.01 8.46
C THR A 119 -5.29 -4.58 9.09
N VAL A 120 -5.02 -4.13 10.32
CA VAL A 120 -3.92 -4.65 11.15
C VAL A 120 -4.56 -5.16 12.44
N PRO A 121 -4.98 -6.42 12.48
CA PRO A 121 -5.78 -6.92 13.61
C PRO A 121 -5.13 -6.75 14.98
N ILE A 122 -3.81 -6.78 15.06
CA ILE A 122 -3.12 -6.67 16.36
C ILE A 122 -3.43 -5.34 17.05
N TYR A 123 -3.77 -4.29 16.29
CA TYR A 123 -4.16 -3.02 16.90
C TYR A 123 -5.43 -3.19 17.74
N GLU A 124 -6.42 -3.88 17.20
CA GLU A 124 -7.67 -4.10 17.94
C GLU A 124 -7.46 -5.02 19.12
N VAL A 125 -6.61 -6.03 18.95
CA VAL A 125 -6.27 -6.92 20.07
C VAL A 125 -5.70 -6.09 21.21
N ALA A 126 -4.77 -5.18 20.89
CA ALA A 126 -4.15 -4.33 21.90
C ALA A 126 -5.19 -3.43 22.59
N VAL A 127 -6.07 -2.81 21.82
CA VAL A 127 -7.10 -1.92 22.37
C VAL A 127 -8.01 -2.69 23.33
N ARG A 128 -8.50 -3.87 22.89
CA ARG A 128 -9.38 -4.70 23.72
C ARG A 128 -8.66 -5.15 25.00
N THR A 129 -7.38 -5.51 24.88
CA THR A 129 -6.61 -6.00 26.01
C THR A 129 -6.41 -4.90 27.05
N ILE A 130 -6.10 -3.69 26.59
CA ILE A 130 -5.95 -2.55 27.50
C ILE A 130 -7.26 -2.29 28.24
N GLU A 131 -8.38 -2.31 27.52
CA GLU A 131 -9.70 -2.08 28.13
C GLU A 131 -10.02 -3.13 29.17
N LYS A 132 -9.66 -4.39 28.91
CA LYS A 132 -10.03 -5.50 29.79
C LYS A 132 -9.04 -5.69 30.94
N TYR A 133 -7.74 -5.56 30.67
CA TYR A 133 -6.69 -5.92 31.63
C TYR A 133 -5.70 -4.79 31.96
N GLY A 134 -5.74 -3.70 31.25
CA GLY A 134 -4.85 -2.56 31.48
C GLY A 134 -3.44 -2.66 30.85
N UNK A 135 -3.00 -3.81 30.08
CA UNK A 135 -1.73 -3.95 29.58
C UNK A 135 -1.81 -4.70 28.39
N ILE A 136 -1.19 -4.19 27.52
CA ILE A 136 -1.13 -4.87 26.22
C ILE A 136 -0.54 -6.26 26.35
N VAL A 137 0.48 -6.39 27.19
CA VAL A 137 1.20 -7.67 27.33
C VAL A 137 0.35 -8.80 27.89
N LYS A 138 -0.84 -8.48 28.36
CA LYS A 138 -1.77 -9.49 28.86
C LYS A 138 -2.53 -10.23 27.74
N MET A 139 -2.42 -9.80 26.49
CA MET A 139 -3.17 -10.49 25.44
C MET A 139 -2.71 -11.93 25.31
N THR A 140 -3.67 -12.80 25.01
CA THR A 140 -3.39 -14.21 24.85
C THR A 140 -3.29 -14.57 23.36
N VAL A 141 -2.73 -15.74 23.09
CA VAL A 141 -2.69 -16.25 21.71
C VAL A 141 -4.10 -16.32 21.12
N ASP A 142 -5.05 -16.84 21.89
CA ASP A 142 -6.43 -16.96 21.40
C ASP A 142 -7.06 -15.58 21.14
N ASP A 143 -6.76 -14.57 21.97
CA ASP A 143 -7.26 -13.21 21.73
C ASP A 143 -6.85 -12.75 20.33
N ILE A 144 -5.60 -12.99 19.96
CA ILE A 144 -5.07 -12.55 18.67
C ILE A 144 -5.83 -13.24 17.53
N PHE A 145 -5.92 -14.57 17.58
CA PHE A 145 -6.51 -15.30 16.46
C PHE A 145 -8.03 -15.14 16.40
N ASN A 146 -8.69 -14.92 17.54
CA ASN A 146 -10.12 -14.63 17.52
C ASN A 146 -10.41 -13.31 16.81
N VAL A 147 -9.61 -12.28 17.05
CA VAL A 147 -9.80 -11.00 16.37
C VAL A 147 -9.51 -11.12 14.88
N ILE A 148 -8.48 -11.88 14.51
CA ILE A 148 -8.19 -12.12 13.10
C ILE A 148 -9.37 -12.79 12.42
N GLU A 149 -9.95 -13.80 13.05
CA GLU A 149 -11.14 -14.48 12.52
C GLU A 149 -12.30 -13.50 12.35
N GLU A 150 -12.52 -12.61 13.33
CA GLU A 150 -13.58 -11.62 13.24
C GLU A 150 -13.38 -10.68 12.04
N HIS A 151 -12.14 -10.23 11.81
CA HIS A 151 -11.86 -9.36 10.68
C HIS A 151 -12.19 -10.08 9.36
N ALA A 152 -11.80 -11.35 9.26
CA ALA A 152 -12.09 -12.13 8.07
C ALA A 152 -13.60 -12.31 7.87
N GLN A 153 -14.32 -12.59 8.95
CA GLN A 153 -15.78 -12.75 8.90
C GLN A 153 -16.48 -11.48 8.47
N ASP A 154 -15.92 -10.32 8.82
CA ASP A 154 -16.50 -9.04 8.43
C ASP A 154 -16.22 -8.69 6.98
N GLY A 155 -15.33 -9.45 6.31
CA GLY A 155 -15.05 -9.24 4.90
C GLY A 155 -13.78 -8.50 4.60
N VAL A 156 -12.88 -8.34 5.57
CA VAL A 156 -11.57 -7.72 5.31
C VAL A 156 -10.86 -8.50 4.21
N ASP A 157 -10.26 -7.80 3.25
CA ASP A 157 -9.69 -8.41 2.06
C ASP A 157 -8.24 -8.84 2.24
N PHE A 158 -7.48 -8.10 3.06
CA PHE A 158 -6.11 -8.46 3.40
C PHE A 158 -5.78 -7.94 4.78
N ILE A 159 -4.90 -8.63 5.47
CA ILE A 159 -4.49 -8.22 6.82
C ILE A 159 -2.97 -8.17 6.92
N THR A 160 -2.48 -7.19 7.67
CA THR A 160 -1.07 -7.12 8.01
C THR A 160 -0.83 -7.91 9.28
N VAL A 161 0.11 -8.83 9.22
CA VAL A 161 0.51 -9.64 10.36
C VAL A 161 2.03 -9.57 10.50
N HIS A 162 2.49 -9.14 11.67
CA HIS A 162 3.93 -8.93 11.91
C HIS A 162 4.58 -10.23 12.39
N CYS A 163 4.52 -11.24 11.52
CA CYS A 163 4.94 -12.60 11.87
C CYS A 163 6.45 -12.80 11.84
N GLY A 164 7.21 -11.83 11.33
CA GLY A 164 8.66 -11.94 11.28
C GLY A 164 9.38 -11.30 12.46
N VAL A 165 8.66 -10.73 13.42
CA VAL A 165 9.25 -10.18 14.64
C VAL A 165 9.43 -11.35 15.60
N THR A 166 10.61 -11.98 15.56
CA THR A 166 10.85 -13.19 16.33
C THR A 166 11.56 -12.87 17.63
N MET A 167 11.52 -13.83 18.54
CA MET A 167 12.25 -13.72 19.81
C MET A 167 13.73 -13.49 19.57
N LYS A 168 14.30 -14.18 18.58
CA LYS A 168 15.71 -14.01 18.25
C LYS A 168 16.05 -12.57 17.86
N ILE A 169 15.24 -11.97 17.00
CA ILE A 169 15.47 -10.58 16.57
C ILE A 169 15.33 -9.62 17.76
N VAL A 170 14.30 -9.83 18.59
CA VAL A 170 14.08 -8.98 19.75
C VAL A 170 15.27 -9.07 20.70
N GLU A 171 15.79 -10.27 20.93
CA GLU A 171 16.98 -10.43 21.79
C GLU A 171 18.20 -9.72 21.20
N MET A 172 18.36 -9.79 19.88
CA MET A 172 19.47 -9.10 19.21
C MET A 172 19.37 -7.57 19.38
N LEU A 173 18.14 -7.04 19.35
CA LEU A 173 17.95 -5.60 19.53
C LEU A 173 18.41 -5.11 20.89
N LYS A 174 18.38 -5.98 21.91
CA LYS A 174 18.81 -5.61 23.26
C LYS A 174 20.33 -5.41 23.34
N SER A 175 21.09 -6.06 22.47
CA SER A 175 22.54 -6.03 22.54
C SER A 175 23.21 -5.28 21.41
N VAL A 176 22.46 -4.93 20.37
CA VAL A 176 23.01 -4.23 19.20
C VAL A 176 22.21 -2.95 18.99
N GLU A 177 22.91 -1.84 18.98
CA GLU A 177 22.25 -0.54 18.88
C GLU A 177 21.68 -0.29 17.48
N ARG A 178 20.46 0.24 17.45
CA ARG A 178 19.77 0.70 16.27
C ARG A 178 19.20 2.06 16.62
N VAL A 179 19.27 3.03 15.70
CA VAL A 179 18.85 4.40 16.03
C VAL A 179 17.39 4.43 16.46
N LEU A 180 16.50 3.82 15.65
CA LEU A 180 15.09 3.71 16.00
C LEU A 180 14.75 2.22 16.04
N PRO A 181 14.73 1.61 17.22
CA PRO A 181 14.65 0.14 17.32
C PRO A 181 13.49 -0.47 16.54
N ILE A 182 12.27 -0.02 16.80
CA ILE A 182 11.08 -0.47 16.06
C ILE A 182 10.15 0.72 15.93
N VAL A 183 9.82 1.06 14.68
CA VAL A 183 8.89 2.17 14.43
C VAL A 183 7.49 1.67 14.03
N SER A 184 7.36 0.39 13.74
CA SER A 184 6.09 -0.24 13.44
C SER A 184 5.28 -0.42 14.72
N ARG A 185 4.04 0.08 14.75
CA ARG A 185 3.20 -0.12 15.94
C ARG A 185 2.96 -1.59 16.22
N GLY A 186 2.63 -2.36 15.18
CA GLY A 186 2.40 -3.79 15.36
C GLY A 186 3.65 -4.52 15.80
N GLY A 187 4.79 -4.17 15.22
CA GLY A 187 6.06 -4.74 15.61
C GLY A 187 6.41 -4.45 17.06
N SER A 188 6.15 -3.20 17.49
CA SER A 188 6.43 -2.79 18.87
C SER A 188 5.56 -3.53 19.87
N ILE A 189 4.28 -3.67 19.54
CA ILE A 189 3.34 -4.39 20.41
C ILE A 189 3.83 -5.83 20.61
N LEU A 190 4.20 -6.48 19.53
CA LEU A 190 4.65 -7.87 19.61
C LEU A 190 5.99 -8.01 20.31
N ALA A 191 6.92 -7.07 20.07
CA ALA A 191 8.20 -7.10 20.76
C ALA A 191 8.02 -6.94 22.27
N ASP A 192 7.15 -6.04 22.70
CA ASP A 192 6.83 -5.86 24.11
C ASP A 192 6.24 -7.13 24.71
N TRP A 193 5.32 -7.75 23.98
CA TRP A 193 4.69 -9.00 24.41
C TRP A 193 5.73 -10.12 24.57
N ILE A 194 6.61 -10.25 23.58
CA ILE A 194 7.68 -11.26 23.62
C ILE A 194 8.58 -11.05 24.84
N CYS A 195 9.01 -9.81 25.06
CA CYS A 195 9.91 -9.52 26.17
C CYS A 195 9.24 -9.79 27.52
N HIS A 196 8.00 -9.37 27.66
CA HIS A 196 7.30 -9.52 28.94
C HIS A 196 7.00 -10.98 29.26
N ASN A 197 6.54 -11.73 28.27
CA ASN A 197 6.09 -13.11 28.48
C ASN A 197 7.18 -14.15 28.33
N GLY A 198 8.33 -13.76 27.75
CA GLY A 198 9.42 -14.73 27.52
C GLY A 198 9.03 -15.84 26.58
N LYS A 199 8.15 -15.53 25.62
CA LYS A 199 7.64 -16.52 24.66
C LYS A 199 7.73 -15.95 23.24
N GLU A 200 7.79 -16.87 22.29
CA GLU A 200 7.85 -16.52 20.89
C GLU A 200 6.58 -15.81 20.43
N ASN A 201 6.74 -14.92 19.44
CA ASN A 201 5.65 -14.23 18.75
C ASN A 201 4.58 -15.25 18.32
N PRO A 202 3.34 -15.10 18.79
CA PRO A 202 2.28 -16.07 18.43
C PRO A 202 2.02 -16.13 16.93
N LEU A 203 2.19 -15.03 16.21
CA LEU A 203 1.95 -14.99 14.76
C LEU A 203 3.02 -15.78 14.00
N TYR A 204 4.21 -15.89 14.56
CA TYR A 204 5.27 -16.72 14.02
C TYR A 204 5.08 -18.18 14.44
N GLU A 205 4.94 -18.40 15.73
CA GLU A 205 4.89 -19.75 16.29
C GLU A 205 3.64 -20.52 15.82
N HIS A 206 2.52 -19.83 15.70
CA HIS A 206 1.25 -20.43 15.30
C HIS A 206 0.81 -19.96 13.92
N PHE A 207 1.78 -19.84 13.01
CA PHE A 207 1.52 -19.41 11.63
C PHE A 207 0.50 -20.33 10.94
N ASP A 208 0.47 -21.61 11.34
CA ASP A 208 -0.52 -22.54 10.82
C ASP A 208 -1.96 -22.10 11.10
N ARG A 209 -2.20 -21.42 12.22
CA ARG A 209 -3.53 -20.89 12.51
C ARG A 209 -3.91 -19.75 11.57
N LEU A 210 -2.93 -18.92 11.20
CA LEU A 210 -3.16 -17.88 10.19
C LEU A 210 -3.54 -18.50 8.85
N ILE A 211 -2.81 -19.54 8.46
CA ILE A 211 -3.07 -20.23 7.20
C ILE A 211 -4.50 -20.78 7.19
N GLU A 212 -4.91 -21.39 8.29
CA GLU A 212 -6.24 -21.98 8.39
C GLU A 212 -7.33 -20.93 8.17
N ILE A 213 -7.20 -19.77 8.82
CA ILE A 213 -8.17 -18.68 8.66
C ILE A 213 -8.13 -18.14 7.23
N ALA A 214 -6.92 -17.92 6.71
CA ALA A 214 -6.77 -17.34 5.38
C ALA A 214 -7.38 -18.25 4.30
N LYS A 215 -7.25 -19.56 4.44
CA LYS A 215 -7.83 -20.50 3.47
C LYS A 215 -9.35 -20.43 3.46
N LYS A 216 -9.94 -20.25 4.63
CA LYS A 216 -11.40 -20.26 4.76
C LYS A 216 -12.04 -19.08 4.00
N TYR A 217 -11.38 -17.92 3.98
CA TYR A 217 -11.92 -16.69 3.38
C TYR A 217 -11.18 -16.25 2.14
N ASP A 218 -10.15 -16.97 1.76
CA ASP A 218 -9.18 -16.59 0.75
C ASP A 218 -8.63 -15.18 1.05
N LEU A 219 -8.34 -14.98 2.31
CA LEU A 219 -7.79 -13.75 2.86
C LEU A 219 -6.32 -13.66 2.47
N THR A 220 -5.91 -12.51 1.93
CA THR A 220 -4.49 -12.30 1.61
C THR A 220 -3.75 -11.87 2.88
N LEU A 221 -2.63 -12.51 3.14
CA LEU A 221 -1.77 -12.15 4.27
C LEU A 221 -0.69 -11.19 3.79
N SER A 222 -0.64 -10.01 4.38
CA SER A 222 0.44 -9.05 4.15
C SER A 222 1.44 -9.26 5.29
N LEU A 223 2.57 -9.90 4.96
CA LEU A 223 3.55 -10.26 6.00
C LEU A 223 4.33 -9.01 6.36
N GLY A 224 4.05 -8.49 7.55
CA GLY A 224 4.45 -7.16 7.97
C GLY A 224 5.93 -7.01 8.28
N ASP A 225 6.38 -5.78 8.12
CA ASP A 225 7.76 -5.36 8.28
C ASP A 225 7.94 -4.67 9.62
N GLY A 226 7.88 -5.45 10.69
CA GLY A 226 8.05 -4.90 12.03
C GLY A 226 9.41 -4.27 12.26
N LEU A 227 10.42 -4.71 11.51
CA LEU A 227 11.78 -4.20 11.64
C LEU A 227 12.17 -3.28 10.47
N ARG A 228 11.20 -2.71 9.75
CA ARG A 228 11.55 -1.78 8.70
C ARG A 228 12.32 -0.59 9.27
N PRO A 229 13.28 -0.01 8.53
CA PRO A 229 14.00 1.16 9.05
C PRO A 229 13.07 2.36 9.16
N GLY A 230 13.18 3.07 10.27
CA GLY A 230 12.42 4.29 10.53
C GLY A 230 13.22 5.55 10.27
N CYS A 231 14.46 5.40 9.81
CA CYS A 231 15.34 6.51 9.46
C CYS A 231 16.37 5.99 8.47
N LEU A 232 17.02 6.94 7.76
CA LEU A 232 17.99 6.54 6.75
C LEU A 232 19.19 5.80 7.35
N GLN A 233 19.57 6.15 8.57
CA GLN A 233 20.75 5.55 9.18
C GLN A 233 20.59 4.06 9.43
N ASP A 234 19.35 3.60 9.65
CA ASP A 234 19.08 2.18 9.90
C ASP A 234 18.77 1.41 8.60
N ALA A 235 18.78 2.07 7.45
CA ALA A 235 18.37 1.45 6.19
C ALA A 235 19.26 0.25 5.85
N THR A 236 18.62 -0.85 5.44
CA THR A 236 19.30 -2.05 4.96
C THR A 236 20.19 -2.67 6.02
N ASP A 237 19.80 -2.51 7.29
CA ASP A 237 20.59 -3.10 8.37
C ASP A 237 20.23 -4.58 8.55
N LYS A 238 20.95 -5.24 9.44
CA LYS A 238 20.75 -6.68 9.62
C LYS A 238 19.35 -7.03 10.16
N PHE A 239 18.75 -6.14 10.94
CA PHE A 239 17.42 -6.42 11.47
C PHE A 239 16.39 -6.43 10.36
N GLN A 240 16.45 -5.46 9.47
CA GLN A 240 15.58 -5.42 8.32
C GLN A 240 15.76 -6.68 7.46
N LEU A 241 17.01 -7.06 7.19
CA LEU A 241 17.31 -8.19 6.30
C LEU A 241 16.94 -9.53 6.93
N LEU A 242 17.19 -9.70 8.24
CA LEU A 242 16.81 -10.94 8.91
C LEU A 242 15.30 -11.13 8.91
N GLU A 243 14.55 -10.06 9.14
CA GLU A 243 13.10 -10.15 9.07
C GLU A 243 12.65 -10.53 7.66
N LEU A 244 13.25 -9.92 6.64
CA LEU A 244 12.90 -10.24 5.26
C LEU A 244 13.12 -11.72 4.96
N ILE A 245 14.23 -12.27 5.41
CA ILE A 245 14.52 -13.70 5.22
C ILE A 245 13.46 -14.55 5.91
N THR A 246 13.09 -14.18 7.12
CA THR A 246 12.08 -14.93 7.88
C THR A 246 10.73 -14.90 7.20
N ILE A 247 10.27 -13.70 6.78
CA ILE A 247 8.95 -13.64 6.15
C ILE A 247 8.95 -14.27 4.76
N GLY A 248 10.09 -14.31 4.09
CA GLY A 248 10.20 -15.05 2.84
C GLY A 248 9.96 -16.55 3.03
N LYS A 249 10.48 -17.11 4.12
CA LYS A 249 10.24 -18.54 4.43
C LYS A 249 8.78 -18.78 4.78
N LEU A 250 8.17 -17.87 5.55
CA LEU A 250 6.77 -18.00 5.90
C LEU A 250 5.88 -17.89 4.66
N LYS A 251 6.25 -16.99 3.74
CA LYS A 251 5.52 -16.87 2.48
C LYS A 251 5.55 -18.17 1.70
N ASP A 252 6.71 -18.84 1.66
CA ASP A 252 6.81 -20.11 0.96
C ASP A 252 5.85 -21.14 1.57
N ILE A 253 5.78 -21.18 2.89
CA ILE A 253 4.86 -22.10 3.58
C ILE A 253 3.42 -21.76 3.19
N ALA A 254 3.04 -20.48 3.25
CA ALA A 254 1.67 -20.06 2.97
C ALA A 254 1.28 -20.40 1.54
N VAL A 255 2.13 -20.06 0.57
CA VAL A 255 1.82 -20.32 -0.83
C VAL A 255 1.69 -21.82 -1.10
N SER A 256 2.56 -22.64 -0.48
CA SER A 256 2.47 -24.09 -0.65
C SER A 256 1.15 -24.64 -0.09
N GLU A 257 0.56 -23.94 0.87
CA GLU A 257 -0.72 -24.31 1.45
C GLU A 257 -1.92 -23.66 0.73
N GLY A 258 -1.65 -22.88 -0.32
CA GLY A 258 -2.73 -22.27 -1.08
C GLY A 258 -3.15 -20.88 -0.61
N VAL A 259 -2.31 -20.19 0.17
CA VAL A 259 -2.64 -18.89 0.74
C VAL A 259 -1.82 -17.80 0.07
N GLN A 260 -2.50 -16.74 -0.37
CA GLN A 260 -1.86 -15.61 -1.01
C GLN A 260 -1.16 -14.71 -0.01
N CYS A 261 0.03 -14.23 -0.38
CA CYS A 261 0.82 -13.35 0.48
C CYS A 261 1.36 -12.14 -0.27
N LEU A 262 1.34 -11.00 0.41
CA LEU A 262 2.16 -9.82 0.09
C LEU A 262 3.33 -9.80 1.08
N ILE A 263 4.43 -9.19 0.66
CA ILE A 263 5.58 -8.95 1.54
C ILE A 263 5.67 -7.46 1.77
N GLU A 264 5.69 -7.02 3.02
CA GLU A 264 5.86 -5.60 3.32
C GLU A 264 7.34 -5.24 3.44
N GLY A 265 7.65 -3.99 3.15
CA GLY A 265 9.04 -3.58 3.10
C GLY A 265 9.28 -2.16 3.58
N PRO A 266 10.49 -1.65 3.31
CA PRO A 266 11.03 -0.49 4.02
C PRO A 266 10.27 0.80 3.81
N GLY A 267 10.39 1.68 4.83
CA GLY A 267 9.75 2.98 4.80
C GLY A 267 10.71 4.15 4.69
N HIS A 268 11.99 3.97 5.03
CA HIS A 268 13.01 5.03 4.93
C HIS A 268 14.26 4.43 4.30
N LEU A 269 14.58 4.88 3.10
CA LEU A 269 15.77 4.40 2.37
C LEU A 269 16.39 5.56 1.62
N PRO A 270 17.70 5.74 1.69
CA PRO A 270 18.33 6.65 0.74
C PRO A 270 18.14 6.12 -0.68
N ILE A 271 18.08 7.02 -1.66
CA ILE A 271 17.81 6.64 -3.05
C ILE A 271 18.71 5.50 -3.52
N ASN A 272 20.00 5.56 -3.16
CA ASN A 272 20.95 4.57 -3.64
C ASN A 272 20.80 3.19 -3.01
N HIS A 273 19.90 3.03 -2.00
CA HIS A 273 19.59 1.71 -1.44
C HIS A 273 18.36 1.07 -2.06
N ILE A 274 17.58 1.82 -2.83
CA ILE A 274 16.26 1.34 -3.27
C ILE A 274 16.39 0.13 -4.20
N GLU A 275 17.25 0.23 -5.21
CA GLU A 275 17.41 -0.90 -6.15
C GLU A 275 17.79 -2.18 -5.42
N THR A 276 18.77 -2.09 -4.52
CA THR A 276 19.23 -3.25 -3.77
C THR A 276 18.11 -3.86 -2.94
N ASN A 277 17.35 -3.03 -2.23
CA ASN A 277 16.27 -3.53 -1.39
C ASN A 277 15.20 -4.25 -2.20
N ILE A 278 14.81 -3.68 -3.34
CA ILE A 278 13.77 -4.30 -4.16
C ILE A 278 14.28 -5.62 -4.74
N LYS A 279 15.51 -5.62 -5.26
CA LYS A 279 16.07 -6.83 -5.86
C LYS A 279 16.29 -7.94 -4.84
N LEU A 280 16.70 -7.57 -3.61
CA LEU A 280 16.84 -8.56 -2.55
C LEU A 280 15.51 -9.22 -2.23
N GLN A 281 14.46 -8.42 -2.11
CA GLN A 281 13.14 -8.98 -1.83
C GLN A 281 12.69 -9.92 -2.95
N LYS A 282 12.86 -9.49 -4.20
CA LYS A 282 12.46 -10.33 -5.33
C LYS A 282 13.20 -11.65 -5.36
N SER A 283 14.50 -11.62 -5.01
CA SER A 283 15.31 -12.83 -4.97
C SER A 283 14.92 -13.71 -3.78
N ILE A 284 14.89 -13.15 -2.58
CA ILE A 284 14.66 -13.91 -1.35
C ILE A 284 13.22 -14.45 -1.31
N CYS A 285 12.26 -13.65 -1.76
CA CYS A 285 10.84 -14.01 -1.68
C CYS A 285 10.29 -14.52 -3.01
N LYS A 286 11.17 -14.91 -3.94
CA LYS A 286 10.79 -15.55 -5.21
C LYS A 286 9.74 -14.74 -5.97
N GLU A 287 9.98 -13.44 -6.07
CA GLU A 287 9.15 -12.50 -6.81
C GLU A 287 7.74 -12.31 -6.26
N ALA A 288 7.54 -12.59 -4.98
CA ALA A 288 6.26 -12.27 -4.33
C ALA A 288 6.02 -10.77 -4.40
N PRO A 289 4.74 -10.33 -4.40
CA PRO A 289 4.46 -8.90 -4.45
C PRO A 289 5.08 -8.17 -3.27
N PHE A 290 5.64 -6.99 -3.55
CA PHE A 290 6.31 -6.17 -2.54
C PHE A 290 5.51 -4.90 -2.28
N TYR A 291 5.15 -4.69 -1.03
CA TYR A 291 4.31 -3.59 -0.55
C TYR A 291 5.21 -2.71 0.34
N VAL A 292 5.53 -1.51 -0.12
CA VAL A 292 6.48 -0.66 0.58
C VAL A 292 5.81 0.62 1.07
N LEU A 293 6.38 1.24 2.09
CA LEU A 293 5.89 2.50 2.63
C LEU A 293 6.76 3.63 2.08
N GLY A 294 6.25 4.33 1.09
CA GLY A 294 7.05 5.29 0.35
C GLY A 294 7.92 4.62 -0.67
N PRO A 295 9.23 4.42 -0.44
CA PRO A 295 10.04 4.83 0.73
C PRO A 295 10.38 6.31 0.77
N LEU A 296 10.54 6.83 1.97
CA LEU A 296 10.96 8.20 2.17
C LEU A 296 12.48 8.29 2.00
N VAL A 297 12.94 9.17 1.12
CA VAL A 297 14.35 9.23 0.75
C VAL A 297 15.16 10.24 1.55
N THR A 298 14.52 10.90 2.51
CA THR A 298 15.17 11.80 3.45
C THR A 298 14.35 11.81 4.74
N ASP A 299 15.00 12.05 5.86
CA ASP A 299 14.31 12.17 7.15
C ASP A 299 13.93 13.60 7.47
N CYS A 300 14.25 14.56 6.61
CA CYS A 300 14.11 15.99 6.90
C CYS A 300 12.91 16.64 6.24
N ALA A 301 12.02 15.86 5.63
CA ALA A 301 10.92 16.43 4.83
C ALA A 301 9.60 16.52 5.61
N MET A 302 9.67 16.62 6.93
CA MET A 302 8.46 16.72 7.76
C MET A 302 7.53 17.82 7.22
N GLY A 303 6.25 17.51 7.08
CA GLY A 303 5.29 18.40 6.44
C GLY A 303 5.24 18.23 4.93
N TYR A 304 6.24 17.61 4.35
CA TYR A 304 6.35 17.32 2.92
C TYR A 304 6.77 15.88 2.67
N ASP A 305 6.49 15.02 3.64
CA ASP A 305 6.90 13.60 3.54
C ASP A 305 6.26 12.90 2.35
N HIS A 306 5.11 13.38 1.88
CA HIS A 306 4.48 12.81 0.68
C HIS A 306 5.36 13.03 -0.56
N ILE A 307 6.12 14.12 -0.60
CA ILE A 307 7.04 14.36 -1.70
C ILE A 307 8.24 13.42 -1.60
N ALA A 308 8.85 13.32 -0.41
CA ALA A 308 9.96 12.38 -0.21
C ALA A 308 9.55 10.96 -0.57
N ALA A 309 8.32 10.56 -0.17
CA ALA A 309 7.81 9.23 -0.45
C ALA A 309 7.52 9.04 -1.95
N ALA A 310 7.08 10.09 -2.65
CA ALA A 310 6.84 9.97 -4.08
C ALA A 310 8.14 9.75 -4.85
N ILE A 311 9.21 10.43 -4.44
CA ILE A 311 10.52 10.22 -5.07
C ILE A 311 10.93 8.76 -4.90
N GLY A 312 10.91 8.27 -3.66
CA GLY A 312 11.29 6.90 -3.38
C GLY A 312 10.35 5.87 -3.99
N GLY A 313 9.07 6.18 -3.98
CA GLY A 313 8.05 5.28 -4.54
C GLY A 313 8.20 5.09 -6.04
N ALA A 314 8.55 6.17 -6.77
CA ALA A 314 8.77 6.06 -8.20
C ALA A 314 9.97 5.13 -8.49
N TRP A 315 11.06 5.31 -7.76
CA TRP A 315 12.22 4.44 -7.92
C TRP A 315 11.91 3.01 -7.51
N ALA A 316 11.22 2.83 -6.38
CA ALA A 316 10.90 1.49 -5.91
C ALA A 316 10.01 0.76 -6.92
N GLY A 317 8.99 1.44 -7.43
CA GLY A 317 8.09 0.85 -8.43
C GLY A 317 8.84 0.48 -9.70
N TYR A 318 9.73 1.35 -10.14
CA TYR A 318 10.53 1.07 -11.33
C TYR A 318 11.35 -0.21 -11.15
N PHE A 319 11.96 -0.40 -9.98
CA PHE A 319 12.79 -1.58 -9.75
C PHE A 319 12.01 -2.83 -9.39
N GLY A 320 10.70 -2.72 -9.15
CA GLY A 320 9.88 -3.90 -8.97
C GLY A 320 8.89 -3.91 -7.82
N ALA A 321 8.83 -2.87 -7.00
CA ALA A 321 7.80 -2.80 -5.98
C ALA A 321 6.44 -2.76 -6.65
N ASP A 322 5.45 -3.43 -6.06
CA ASP A 322 4.15 -3.64 -6.70
C ASP A 322 3.03 -2.81 -6.09
N PHE A 323 3.22 -2.37 -4.86
CA PHE A 323 2.15 -1.78 -4.06
C PHE A 323 2.78 -0.71 -3.18
N LEU A 324 2.33 0.53 -3.33
CA LEU A 324 2.90 1.64 -2.57
C LEU A 324 1.89 2.07 -1.51
N CYS A 325 2.33 2.06 -0.26
CA CYS A 325 1.54 2.68 0.79
C CYS A 325 1.78 4.17 0.72
N TYR A 326 0.72 4.95 0.63
CA TYR A 326 0.88 6.38 0.51
C TYR A 326 1.43 6.98 1.81
N VAL A 327 2.00 8.17 1.67
CA VAL A 327 2.43 8.97 2.80
C VAL A 327 1.78 10.34 2.64
N THR A 328 1.25 10.89 3.71
CA THR A 328 0.59 12.20 3.67
C THR A 328 1.53 13.28 4.19
N PRO A 329 1.18 14.57 3.96
CA PRO A 329 1.95 15.66 4.57
C PRO A 329 1.97 15.61 6.09
N SER A 330 1.02 14.90 6.70
CA SER A 330 0.90 14.82 8.17
C SER A 330 1.79 13.76 8.80
N GLU A 331 2.47 12.95 8.00
CA GLU A 331 3.31 11.88 8.52
C GLU A 331 4.26 12.42 9.57
N HIS A 332 4.38 11.71 10.69
CA HIS A 332 5.22 12.08 11.84
C HIS A 332 4.71 13.30 12.62
N ILE A 333 3.52 13.84 12.28
CA ILE A 333 3.03 15.05 12.91
C ILE A 333 1.66 14.88 13.57
N ARG A 334 0.69 14.35 12.82
CA ARG A 334 -0.69 14.24 13.32
C ARG A 334 -1.48 13.25 12.47
N LEU A 335 -2.69 12.92 12.94
CA LEU A 335 -3.61 12.11 12.15
C LEU A 335 -4.02 12.90 10.90
N PRO A 336 -3.96 12.29 9.72
CA PRO A 336 -4.32 13.01 8.48
C PRO A 336 -5.77 13.49 8.47
N ASP A 337 -5.97 14.70 7.97
CA ASP A 337 -7.32 15.18 7.66
C ASP A 337 -7.63 14.87 6.19
N LYS A 338 -8.80 15.33 5.72
CA LYS A 338 -9.24 15.03 4.35
C LYS A 338 -8.30 15.59 3.30
N ASN A 339 -7.79 16.79 3.51
CA ASN A 339 -6.82 17.39 2.59
C ASN A 339 -5.53 16.60 2.54
N ASP A 340 -5.06 16.14 3.70
CA ASP A 340 -3.85 15.34 3.77
C ASP A 340 -4.00 14.05 2.98
N VAL A 341 -5.16 13.41 3.09
CA VAL A 341 -5.45 12.17 2.35
C VAL A 341 -5.37 12.44 0.85
N LYS A 342 -5.99 13.53 0.39
CA LYS A 342 -5.95 13.89 -1.02
C LYS A 342 -4.51 14.11 -1.49
N GLU A 343 -3.74 14.90 -0.75
CA GLU A 343 -2.37 15.20 -1.12
C GLU A 343 -1.51 13.93 -1.17
N GLY A 344 -1.70 13.07 -0.22
CA GLY A 344 -1.01 11.76 -0.22
C GLY A 344 -1.32 10.92 -1.46
N UNK A 345 -2.47 10.90 -1.85
CA UNK A 345 -2.84 10.13 -2.85
C UNK A 345 -2.32 10.54 -4.09
N ILE A 346 -2.52 11.83 -4.28
CA ILE A 346 -2.03 12.41 -5.54
C ILE A 346 -0.53 12.15 -5.70
N ALA A 347 0.25 12.43 -4.66
CA ALA A 347 1.70 12.23 -4.71
C ALA A 347 2.06 10.79 -5.04
N SER A 348 1.41 9.83 -4.39
CA SER A 348 1.68 8.41 -4.63
C SER A 348 1.23 7.97 -6.01
N ARG A 349 0.13 8.54 -6.49
CA ARG A 349 -0.35 8.21 -7.82
C ARG A 349 0.63 8.70 -8.89
N ILE A 350 1.19 9.89 -8.69
CA ILE A 350 2.23 10.39 -9.60
C ILE A 350 3.43 9.45 -9.58
N ALA A 351 3.86 9.00 -8.40
CA ALA A 351 5.00 8.09 -8.26
C ALA A 351 4.72 6.77 -9.00
N ALA A 352 3.55 6.18 -8.77
CA ALA A 352 3.20 4.90 -9.40
C ALA A 352 3.11 5.04 -10.91
N HIS A 353 2.52 6.13 -11.38
CA HIS A 353 2.39 6.37 -12.82
C HIS A 353 3.77 6.54 -13.46
N ALA A 354 4.66 7.31 -12.81
CA ALA A 354 6.02 7.50 -13.31
C ALA A 354 6.76 6.16 -13.39
N ALA A 355 6.59 5.31 -12.38
CA ALA A 355 7.21 3.98 -12.37
C ALA A 355 6.67 3.14 -13.53
N ASP A 356 5.36 3.17 -13.76
CA ASP A 356 4.74 2.39 -14.81
C ASP A 356 5.19 2.83 -16.19
N ILE A 357 5.36 4.15 -16.39
CA ILE A 357 5.92 4.67 -17.65
C ILE A 357 7.31 4.08 -17.86
N ALA A 358 8.15 4.15 -16.84
CA ALA A 358 9.55 3.70 -16.93
C ALA A 358 9.64 2.20 -17.18
N LYS A 359 8.69 1.41 -16.67
CA LYS A 359 8.65 -0.02 -16.91
C LYS A 359 8.07 -0.38 -18.28
N GLY A 360 7.59 0.61 -19.03
CA GLY A 360 7.04 0.37 -20.36
C GLY A 360 5.58 -0.08 -20.36
N TYR A 361 4.85 0.16 -19.30
CA TYR A 361 3.44 -0.21 -19.23
C TYR A 361 2.66 0.63 -20.24
N HIS A 362 2.06 -0.05 -21.23
CA HIS A 362 1.50 0.63 -22.39
C HIS A 362 0.46 1.70 -22.04
N GLN A 363 -0.45 1.37 -21.13
CA GLN A 363 -1.54 2.29 -20.80
C GLN A 363 -1.02 3.56 -20.14
N ALA A 364 0.06 3.46 -19.35
CA ALA A 364 0.66 4.64 -18.73
C ALA A 364 1.27 5.54 -19.79
N TRP A 365 2.01 4.96 -20.73
CA TRP A 365 2.59 5.73 -21.84
C TRP A 365 1.49 6.41 -22.66
N GLN A 366 0.39 5.71 -22.94
CA GLN A 366 -0.70 6.27 -23.75
C GLN A 366 -1.31 7.50 -23.09
N ARG A 367 -1.43 7.49 -21.76
CA ARG A 367 -1.98 8.64 -21.06
C ARG A 367 -1.10 9.89 -21.28
N ASP A 368 0.21 9.72 -21.19
CA ASP A 368 1.12 10.86 -21.37
C ASP A 368 1.16 11.32 -22.83
N ILE A 369 1.08 10.38 -23.78
CA ILE A 369 1.00 10.75 -25.19
C ILE A 369 -0.26 11.58 -25.44
N ARG A 370 -1.40 11.16 -24.89
CA ARG A 370 -2.64 11.91 -25.04
C ARG A 370 -2.54 13.30 -24.42
N MET A 371 -1.88 13.40 -23.28
CA MET A 371 -1.67 14.71 -22.65
C MET A 371 -0.84 15.61 -23.55
N ALA A 372 0.23 15.07 -24.15
CA ALA A 372 1.08 15.86 -25.04
C ALA A 372 0.29 16.36 -26.25
N GLN A 373 -0.56 15.48 -26.83
CA GLN A 373 -1.40 15.88 -27.96
C GLN A 373 -2.38 16.97 -27.54
N ALA A 374 -2.98 16.82 -26.36
CA ALA A 374 -3.92 17.82 -25.86
C ALA A 374 -3.24 19.16 -25.64
N ARG A 375 -1.99 19.16 -25.17
CA ARG A 375 -1.22 20.40 -25.00
C ARG A 375 -0.91 21.03 -26.35
N ARG A 376 -0.50 20.21 -27.31
CA ARG A 376 -0.21 20.71 -28.67
C ARG A 376 -1.43 21.41 -29.26
N ASN A 377 -2.62 20.86 -29.05
CA ASN A 377 -3.86 21.36 -29.65
C ASN A 377 -4.61 22.33 -28.76
N PHE A 378 -4.04 22.71 -27.63
CA PHE A 378 -4.69 23.61 -26.66
C PHE A 378 -6.06 23.09 -26.23
N ASN A 379 -6.20 21.76 -26.16
CA ASN A 379 -7.44 21.12 -25.73
C ASN A 379 -7.46 21.05 -24.21
N TRP A 380 -7.95 22.12 -23.58
CA TRP A 380 -7.93 22.24 -22.12
C TRP A 380 -8.84 21.23 -21.45
N GLN A 381 -9.99 20.91 -22.06
CA GLN A 381 -10.88 19.93 -21.48
C GLN A 381 -10.16 18.58 -21.34
N GLU A 382 -9.45 18.18 -22.39
CA GLU A 382 -8.73 16.89 -22.37
C GLU A 382 -7.57 16.94 -21.39
N GLN A 383 -6.84 18.06 -21.31
CA GLN A 383 -5.76 18.19 -20.35
C GLN A 383 -6.27 18.05 -18.91
N ILE A 384 -7.40 18.68 -18.62
CA ILE A 384 -8.03 18.61 -17.30
C ILE A 384 -8.44 17.15 -17.03
N ASN A 385 -9.10 16.51 -18.01
CA ASN A 385 -9.58 15.14 -17.81
C ASN A 385 -8.44 14.14 -17.59
N LEU A 386 -7.29 14.38 -18.20
CA LEU A 386 -6.15 13.47 -18.08
C LEU A 386 -5.32 13.71 -16.83
N SER A 387 -5.47 14.86 -16.19
CA SER A 387 -4.67 15.18 -14.99
C SER A 387 -5.11 14.33 -13.80
N PHE A 388 -4.26 14.26 -12.79
CA PHE A 388 -4.59 13.48 -11.59
C PHE A 388 -5.51 14.24 -10.64
N ASP A 389 -5.62 15.57 -10.82
CA ASP A 389 -6.45 16.41 -9.96
C ASP A 389 -7.17 17.44 -10.84
N PRO A 390 -8.21 16.99 -11.57
CA PRO A 390 -8.88 17.90 -12.51
C PRO A 390 -9.48 19.13 -11.85
N GLU A 391 -9.99 18.98 -10.63
CA GLU A 391 -10.63 20.10 -9.93
C GLU A 391 -9.64 21.20 -9.61
N LYS A 392 -8.42 20.82 -9.22
CA LYS A 392 -7.39 21.78 -8.92
C LYS A 392 -7.01 22.59 -10.17
N ILE A 393 -6.87 21.89 -11.31
CA ILE A 393 -6.51 22.56 -12.56
C ILE A 393 -7.59 23.55 -12.98
N LEU A 394 -8.84 23.11 -12.91
CA LEU A 394 -9.97 23.96 -13.29
C LEU A 394 -10.02 25.18 -12.41
N SER A 395 -9.83 25.01 -11.10
CA SER A 395 -9.85 26.12 -10.14
C SER A 395 -8.73 27.11 -10.42
N MET A 396 -7.52 26.61 -10.66
CA MET A 396 -6.37 27.49 -10.93
C MET A 396 -6.55 28.27 -12.21
N ARG A 397 -7.06 27.61 -13.26
CA ARG A 397 -7.27 28.30 -14.55
C ARG A 397 -8.38 29.33 -14.45
N THR A 398 -9.44 29.03 -13.71
CA THR A 398 -10.54 29.98 -13.49
C THR A 398 -10.08 31.19 -12.68
N GLU A 399 -9.21 30.96 -11.67
CA GLU A 399 -8.72 32.00 -10.81
C GLU A 399 -7.81 32.96 -11.57
N ARG A 400 -7.03 32.47 -12.52
CA ARG A 400 -6.11 33.25 -13.33
C ARG A 400 -6.28 32.97 -14.81
N PRO A 401 -7.42 33.36 -15.40
CA PRO A 401 -7.66 33.07 -16.83
C PRO A 401 -6.75 33.91 -17.73
N PRO A 402 -6.49 33.39 -18.94
CA PRO A 402 -5.75 34.21 -19.92
C PRO A 402 -6.55 35.44 -20.34
N ILE A 403 -5.88 36.54 -20.57
CA ILE A 403 -6.57 37.80 -20.89
C ILE A 403 -6.90 37.91 -22.36
N GLU A 404 -5.96 37.57 -23.23
CA GLU A 404 -6.11 37.85 -24.65
C GLU A 404 -6.49 36.61 -25.49
N ASP A 405 -6.03 35.45 -25.12
CA ASP A 405 -6.23 34.24 -25.94
C ASP A 405 -6.58 33.06 -25.03
N GLU A 406 -7.79 32.57 -25.14
CA GLU A 406 -8.27 31.47 -24.31
C GLU A 406 -7.51 30.15 -24.56
N LYS A 407 -6.80 30.07 -25.67
CA LYS A 407 -6.05 28.84 -26.01
C LYS A 407 -4.80 28.68 -25.16
N VAL A 408 -4.22 29.76 -24.67
CA VAL A 408 -2.99 29.68 -23.90
C VAL A 408 -3.29 29.77 -22.41
N CYS A 409 -2.31 29.43 -21.58
CA CYS A 409 -2.40 29.70 -20.16
C CYS A 409 -1.91 31.11 -19.86
N SER A 410 -2.18 31.62 -18.68
CA SER A 410 -1.82 32.97 -18.31
C SER A 410 -0.34 33.12 -17.91
N MET A 411 0.41 32.02 -17.87
CA MET A 411 1.83 32.10 -17.50
C MET A 411 2.66 32.81 -18.56
N CYS A 412 2.52 32.44 -19.82
CA CYS A 412 3.29 33.03 -20.91
C CYS A 412 2.47 33.98 -21.81
N GLY A 413 1.16 33.71 -21.90
CA GLY A 413 0.30 34.50 -22.77
C GLY A 413 0.75 34.45 -24.21
N GLU A 414 0.97 35.63 -24.81
CA GLU A 414 1.37 35.73 -26.21
C GLU A 414 2.74 35.12 -26.50
N PHE A 415 3.55 34.90 -25.46
CA PHE A 415 4.87 34.31 -25.61
C PHE A 415 4.84 32.80 -25.39
N CYS A 416 3.67 32.17 -25.50
CA CYS A 416 3.55 30.72 -25.36
C CYS A 416 4.41 29.99 -26.39
N ALA A 417 5.36 29.22 -25.92
CA ALA A 417 6.31 28.54 -26.81
C ALA A 417 5.62 27.59 -27.79
N ILE A 418 4.60 26.87 -27.31
CA ILE A 418 3.88 25.93 -28.17
C ILE A 418 3.18 26.69 -29.30
N LYS A 419 2.50 27.78 -28.98
CA LYS A 419 1.81 28.57 -29.96
C LYS A 419 2.79 29.13 -31.01
N ILE A 420 3.90 29.72 -30.55
CA ILE A 420 4.91 30.32 -31.43
C ILE A 420 5.58 29.27 -32.31
N SER A 421 6.00 28.17 -31.69
CA SER A 421 6.75 27.15 -32.43
C SER A 421 5.87 26.43 -33.45
N ARG A 422 4.61 26.16 -33.13
CA ARG A 422 3.68 25.56 -34.11
C ARG A 422 3.54 26.47 -35.33
N LYS A 423 3.37 27.78 -35.11
CA LYS A 423 3.29 28.72 -36.19
C LYS A 423 4.55 28.67 -37.05
N ALA A 424 5.71 28.64 -36.39
CA ALA A 424 6.99 28.66 -37.11
C ALA A 424 7.20 27.44 -37.99
N VAL A 425 6.82 26.26 -37.52
CA VAL A 425 7.11 25.00 -38.26
C VAL A 425 5.97 24.58 -39.15
N GLU A 426 4.75 25.05 -38.95
CA GLU A 426 3.59 24.64 -39.75
C GLU A 426 3.28 25.62 -40.86
N GLU A 427 3.87 26.84 -40.89
CA GLU A 427 3.75 27.79 -41.98
C GLU A 427 4.97 27.74 -42.86
#